data_4119df73aeb7578c44390af4160bac3e
#
_entry.id   4119df73aeb7578c44390af4160bac3e
#
_cell.length_a   1.000
_cell.length_b   1.000
_cell.length_c   1.000
_cell.angle_alpha   90.00
_cell.angle_beta   90.00
_cell.angle_gamma   90.00
#
_symmetry.space_group_name_H-M   'P 1'
#
loop_
_entity.id
_entity.type
_entity.pdbx_description
1 polymer ?
#
loop_
_entity_poly.entity_id
_entity_poly.type
_entity_poly.pdbx_seq_one_letter_code
_entity_poly.pdbx_strand_id
1 'polypeptide(L)'
;VEVIQAPTKERLINRVTAEFKLQYGNEPDIVTLTPGRINIIGEHTDYNDGLAMPAAIDRWICAAAYRSGNESSTIYSLNYKEGAVMSPHATENYQEVWKRLAAASIRLIKTEFGIDEGVNMALGGNIPIGCGLSSSSAFVISITQTVCQLLSIQMEDRELAAFCQKIENRALGTAGGLLDQYGIILSKKEHSLMIDFQDNSIEYLPLLLNRRSWLVVNSQIQRELSESDYVQRVN
;
A
#
# COMPACT_ATOMS: atom_id res chain seq x y z
N VAL A 1 -14.28 2.94 -26.47
CA VAL A 1 -13.69 2.95 -25.11
C VAL A 1 -14.22 1.71 -24.43
N GLU A 2 -13.36 0.73 -24.23
CA GLU A 2 -13.71 -0.50 -23.51
C GLU A 2 -13.74 -0.18 -22.02
N VAL A 3 -14.92 -0.26 -21.40
CA VAL A 3 -15.06 -0.09 -19.95
C VAL A 3 -14.70 -1.43 -19.31
N ILE A 4 -13.46 -1.60 -18.88
CA ILE A 4 -13.06 -2.76 -18.11
C ILE A 4 -13.64 -2.60 -16.70
N GLN A 5 -14.69 -3.34 -16.40
CA GLN A 5 -15.23 -3.42 -15.05
C GLN A 5 -14.20 -4.09 -14.15
N ALA A 6 -13.68 -3.35 -13.15
CA ALA A 6 -12.78 -3.94 -12.18
C ALA A 6 -13.48 -5.06 -11.40
N PRO A 7 -12.77 -6.13 -11.04
CA PRO A 7 -13.33 -7.18 -10.20
C PRO A 7 -13.84 -6.62 -8.89
N THR A 8 -14.98 -7.10 -8.42
CA THR A 8 -15.53 -6.77 -7.10
C THR A 8 -14.55 -7.17 -6.00
N LYS A 9 -14.69 -6.59 -4.81
CA LYS A 9 -13.91 -6.98 -3.61
C LYS A 9 -13.94 -8.49 -3.38
N GLU A 10 -15.12 -9.10 -3.43
CA GLU A 10 -15.31 -10.54 -3.24
C GLU A 10 -14.54 -11.37 -4.26
N ARG A 11 -14.62 -10.98 -5.54
CA ARG A 11 -13.87 -11.67 -6.59
C ARG A 11 -12.36 -11.55 -6.41
N LEU A 12 -11.90 -10.39 -5.93
CA LEU A 12 -10.48 -10.19 -5.63
C LEU A 12 -10.03 -11.06 -4.46
N ILE A 13 -10.79 -11.08 -3.35
CA ILE A 13 -10.54 -11.93 -2.19
C ILE A 13 -10.46 -13.40 -2.63
N ASN A 14 -11.48 -13.91 -3.32
CA ASN A 14 -11.53 -15.30 -3.76
C ASN A 14 -10.33 -15.67 -4.63
N ARG A 15 -9.92 -14.77 -5.54
CA ARG A 15 -8.77 -14.99 -6.41
C ARG A 15 -7.46 -15.05 -5.62
N VAL A 16 -7.26 -14.14 -4.66
CA VAL A 16 -6.03 -14.09 -3.85
C VAL A 16 -5.97 -15.29 -2.89
N THR A 17 -7.09 -15.65 -2.26
CA THR A 17 -7.17 -16.83 -1.38
C THR A 17 -6.93 -18.14 -2.15
N ALA A 18 -7.50 -18.27 -3.34
CA ALA A 18 -7.26 -19.44 -4.18
C ALA A 18 -5.79 -19.58 -4.59
N GLU A 19 -5.16 -18.46 -4.99
CA GLU A 19 -3.75 -18.44 -5.32
C GLU A 19 -2.86 -18.74 -4.10
N PHE A 20 -3.23 -18.18 -2.94
CA PHE A 20 -2.54 -18.46 -1.68
C PHE A 20 -2.51 -19.97 -1.38
N LYS A 21 -3.66 -20.66 -1.51
CA LYS A 21 -3.75 -22.12 -1.34
C LYS A 21 -2.90 -22.87 -2.36
N LEU A 22 -2.86 -22.40 -3.60
CA LEU A 22 -2.05 -23.01 -4.65
C LEU A 22 -0.55 -22.90 -4.34
N GLN A 23 -0.09 -21.75 -3.84
CA GLN A 23 1.31 -21.50 -3.56
C GLN A 23 1.81 -22.17 -2.27
N TYR A 24 0.97 -22.24 -1.24
CA TYR A 24 1.40 -22.63 0.11
C TYR A 24 0.72 -23.91 0.64
N GLY A 25 -0.29 -24.43 -0.03
CA GLY A 25 -0.99 -25.67 0.36
C GLY A 25 -1.90 -25.55 1.59
N ASN A 26 -2.05 -24.37 2.17
CA ASN A 26 -2.81 -24.11 3.39
C ASN A 26 -3.88 -23.03 3.17
N GLU A 27 -4.84 -22.94 4.11
CA GLU A 27 -5.72 -21.78 4.22
C GLU A 27 -4.94 -20.59 4.83
N PRO A 28 -5.22 -19.35 4.43
CA PRO A 28 -4.67 -18.19 5.13
C PRO A 28 -5.31 -18.03 6.50
N ASP A 29 -4.52 -17.60 7.50
CA ASP A 29 -5.03 -17.23 8.83
C ASP A 29 -5.72 -15.85 8.79
N ILE A 30 -5.30 -14.99 7.86
CA ILE A 30 -5.84 -13.64 7.72
C ILE A 30 -5.93 -13.24 6.24
N VAL A 31 -6.98 -12.45 5.94
CA VAL A 31 -7.14 -11.78 4.64
C VAL A 31 -7.48 -10.32 4.87
N THR A 32 -6.73 -9.42 4.26
CA THR A 32 -6.92 -7.97 4.39
C THR A 32 -7.18 -7.31 3.03
N LEU A 33 -7.78 -6.12 3.06
CA LEU A 33 -8.02 -5.27 1.90
C LEU A 33 -7.52 -3.86 2.19
N THR A 34 -6.71 -3.32 1.30
CA THR A 34 -6.18 -1.95 1.36
C THR A 34 -6.61 -1.18 0.12
N PRO A 35 -7.29 -0.05 0.23
CA PRO A 35 -7.69 0.74 -0.93
C PRO A 35 -6.51 1.50 -1.53
N GLY A 36 -6.66 1.93 -2.80
CA GLY A 36 -5.90 3.04 -3.33
C GLY A 36 -6.54 4.38 -2.96
N ARG A 37 -5.86 5.46 -3.33
CA ARG A 37 -6.38 6.82 -3.14
C ARG A 37 -6.26 7.66 -4.42
N ILE A 38 -7.13 8.67 -4.55
CA ILE A 38 -6.90 9.82 -5.43
C ILE A 38 -6.60 11.04 -4.55
N ASN A 39 -5.84 11.98 -5.06
CA ASN A 39 -5.78 13.32 -4.50
C ASN A 39 -6.70 14.23 -5.32
N ILE A 40 -7.65 14.91 -4.68
CA ILE A 40 -8.61 15.78 -5.37
C ILE A 40 -7.97 17.14 -5.62
N ILE A 41 -7.21 17.63 -4.64
CA ILE A 41 -6.46 18.89 -4.70
C ILE A 41 -5.35 18.88 -3.63
N GLY A 42 -4.27 19.62 -3.87
CA GLY A 42 -3.13 19.73 -2.95
C GLY A 42 -1.97 18.82 -3.36
N GLU A 43 -1.58 18.87 -4.63
CA GLU A 43 -0.41 18.17 -5.12
C GLU A 43 0.88 18.84 -4.65
N HIS A 44 1.84 18.07 -4.14
CA HIS A 44 3.13 18.53 -3.64
C HIS A 44 3.04 19.50 -2.44
N THR A 45 2.01 19.39 -1.62
CA THR A 45 1.79 20.21 -0.44
C THR A 45 2.14 19.51 0.87
N ASP A 46 2.14 18.20 0.88
CA ASP A 46 2.30 17.35 2.06
C ASP A 46 3.69 17.39 2.73
N TYR A 47 4.72 17.79 1.99
CA TYR A 47 6.07 18.05 2.49
C TYR A 47 6.42 19.55 2.54
N ASN A 48 5.43 20.41 2.28
CA ASN A 48 5.54 21.88 2.30
C ASN A 48 4.53 22.52 3.28
N ASP A 49 4.13 21.81 4.33
CA ASP A 49 3.19 22.26 5.36
C ASP A 49 1.88 22.82 4.80
N GLY A 50 1.42 22.28 3.67
CA GLY A 50 0.23 22.76 2.97
C GLY A 50 -1.00 21.88 3.18
N LEU A 51 -2.08 22.21 2.47
CA LEU A 51 -3.35 21.51 2.53
C LEU A 51 -3.46 20.49 1.39
N ALA A 52 -4.05 19.32 1.68
CA ALA A 52 -4.42 18.36 0.66
C ALA A 52 -5.79 17.73 0.93
N MET A 53 -6.43 17.24 -0.13
CA MET A 53 -7.75 16.62 -0.03
C MET A 53 -7.81 15.26 -0.75
N PRO A 54 -7.22 14.20 -0.16
CA PRO A 54 -7.32 12.85 -0.71
C PRO A 54 -8.66 12.18 -0.39
N ALA A 55 -8.99 11.16 -1.19
CA ALA A 55 -10.10 10.25 -0.93
C ALA A 55 -9.72 8.83 -1.35
N ALA A 56 -10.13 7.83 -0.58
CA ALA A 56 -9.98 6.44 -0.98
C ALA A 56 -10.88 6.10 -2.18
N ILE A 57 -10.41 5.16 -2.99
CA ILE A 57 -11.13 4.71 -4.18
C ILE A 57 -11.50 3.24 -4.09
N ASP A 58 -12.48 2.82 -4.89
CA ASP A 58 -12.89 1.42 -5.00
C ASP A 58 -11.93 0.63 -5.93
N ARG A 59 -10.66 0.65 -5.59
CA ARG A 59 -9.59 -0.17 -6.14
C ARG A 59 -8.72 -0.62 -4.97
N TRP A 60 -8.34 -1.89 -4.96
CA TRP A 60 -7.86 -2.55 -3.77
C TRP A 60 -6.61 -3.38 -4.03
N ILE A 61 -5.81 -3.55 -3.00
CA ILE A 61 -4.88 -4.65 -2.82
C ILE A 61 -5.46 -5.57 -1.77
N CYS A 62 -5.51 -6.85 -2.08
CA CYS A 62 -5.84 -7.92 -1.15
C CYS A 62 -4.57 -8.67 -0.78
N ALA A 63 -4.38 -8.96 0.50
CA ALA A 63 -3.33 -9.82 1.01
C ALA A 63 -3.93 -10.97 1.80
N ALA A 64 -3.44 -12.18 1.57
CA ALA A 64 -3.77 -13.38 2.33
C ALA A 64 -2.47 -13.93 2.93
N ALA A 65 -2.44 -14.24 4.22
CA ALA A 65 -1.21 -14.63 4.90
C ALA A 65 -1.43 -15.65 6.01
N TYR A 66 -0.36 -16.40 6.33
CA TYR A 66 -0.23 -17.20 7.55
C TYR A 66 1.21 -17.16 8.06
N ARG A 67 1.43 -17.58 9.30
CA ARG A 67 2.77 -17.65 9.91
C ARG A 67 3.60 -18.73 9.24
N SER A 68 4.84 -18.41 8.85
CA SER A 68 5.69 -19.37 8.11
C SER A 68 6.22 -20.52 8.98
N GLY A 69 6.21 -20.38 10.31
CA GLY A 69 6.79 -21.32 11.23
C GLY A 69 8.33 -21.29 11.28
N ASN A 70 8.95 -20.33 10.64
CA ASN A 70 10.39 -20.08 10.64
C ASN A 70 10.68 -18.60 10.44
N GLU A 71 11.96 -18.21 10.40
CA GLU A 71 12.36 -16.80 10.27
C GLU A 71 12.17 -16.21 8.87
N SER A 72 12.11 -17.04 7.83
CA SER A 72 11.99 -16.54 6.45
C SER A 72 10.54 -16.23 6.10
N SER A 73 10.35 -15.15 5.37
CA SER A 73 9.05 -14.80 4.79
C SER A 73 9.05 -15.07 3.29
N THR A 74 7.94 -15.58 2.76
CA THR A 74 7.76 -15.75 1.33
C THR A 74 6.56 -14.94 0.87
N ILE A 75 6.74 -14.09 -0.14
CA ILE A 75 5.69 -13.23 -0.67
C ILE A 75 5.50 -13.55 -2.15
N TYR A 76 4.28 -13.92 -2.53
CA TYR A 76 3.87 -14.14 -3.91
C TYR A 76 2.98 -13.01 -4.41
N SER A 77 3.34 -12.43 -5.55
CA SER A 77 2.55 -11.38 -6.19
C SER A 77 1.77 -11.92 -7.39
N LEU A 78 0.43 -11.89 -7.29
CA LEU A 78 -0.45 -12.30 -8.38
C LEU A 78 -0.35 -11.38 -9.61
N ASN A 79 -0.03 -10.11 -9.40
CA ASN A 79 0.09 -9.13 -10.48
C ASN A 79 1.33 -9.39 -11.34
N TYR A 80 2.43 -9.79 -10.69
CA TYR A 80 3.69 -10.12 -11.37
C TYR A 80 3.84 -11.62 -11.66
N LYS A 81 2.97 -12.48 -11.09
CA LYS A 81 3.01 -13.95 -11.18
C LYS A 81 4.35 -14.52 -10.72
N GLU A 82 4.87 -13.97 -9.66
CA GLU A 82 6.20 -14.29 -9.17
C GLU A 82 6.23 -14.24 -7.64
N GLY A 83 7.03 -15.14 -7.05
CA GLY A 83 7.31 -15.18 -5.62
C GLY A 83 8.72 -14.70 -5.31
N ALA A 84 8.93 -14.23 -4.08
CA ALA A 84 10.25 -13.89 -3.55
C ALA A 84 10.35 -14.30 -2.08
N VAL A 85 11.55 -14.78 -1.71
CA VAL A 85 11.88 -15.15 -0.32
C VAL A 85 12.58 -13.97 0.33
N MET A 86 12.02 -13.48 1.44
CA MET A 86 12.58 -12.40 2.24
C MET A 86 13.34 -13.00 3.42
N SER A 87 14.65 -13.23 3.24
CA SER A 87 15.50 -13.75 4.31
C SER A 87 15.89 -12.62 5.28
N PRO A 88 15.91 -12.86 6.61
CA PRO A 88 16.33 -11.85 7.58
C PRO A 88 17.80 -11.46 7.44
N HIS A 89 18.63 -12.33 6.85
CA HIS A 89 20.08 -12.18 6.79
C HIS A 89 20.60 -11.78 5.39
N ALA A 90 19.76 -11.79 4.35
CA ALA A 90 20.19 -11.45 3.02
C ALA A 90 20.18 -9.93 2.79
N THR A 91 21.30 -9.39 2.32
CA THR A 91 21.35 -8.07 1.69
C THR A 91 20.82 -8.22 0.25
N GLU A 92 19.51 -8.41 0.15
CA GLU A 92 18.89 -8.64 -1.14
C GLU A 92 18.79 -7.33 -1.89
N ASN A 93 19.51 -7.25 -2.99
CA ASN A 93 19.51 -6.08 -3.87
C ASN A 93 18.54 -6.36 -5.03
N TYR A 94 17.24 -6.35 -4.72
CA TYR A 94 16.21 -6.54 -5.74
C TYR A 94 16.19 -5.40 -6.74
N GLN A 95 16.17 -5.73 -8.03
CA GLN A 95 15.97 -4.74 -9.09
C GLN A 95 14.52 -4.31 -9.19
N GLU A 96 13.58 -5.25 -8.96
CA GLU A 96 12.16 -5.01 -9.06
C GLU A 96 11.64 -4.22 -7.84
N VAL A 97 10.94 -3.13 -8.14
CA VAL A 97 10.39 -2.21 -7.13
C VAL A 97 9.52 -2.93 -6.10
N TRP A 98 8.63 -3.82 -6.54
CA TRP A 98 7.73 -4.52 -5.62
C TRP A 98 8.47 -5.43 -4.63
N LYS A 99 9.56 -6.08 -5.07
CA LYS A 99 10.40 -6.90 -4.18
C LYS A 99 11.15 -6.04 -3.17
N ARG A 100 11.66 -4.88 -3.60
CA ARG A 100 12.31 -3.92 -2.67
C ARG A 100 11.34 -3.43 -1.60
N LEU A 101 10.12 -3.07 -1.99
CA LEU A 101 9.06 -2.66 -1.06
C LEU A 101 8.69 -3.78 -0.09
N ALA A 102 8.50 -5.00 -0.59
CA ALA A 102 8.17 -6.16 0.23
C ALA A 102 9.29 -6.49 1.24
N ALA A 103 10.55 -6.54 0.77
CA ALA A 103 11.70 -6.81 1.63
C ALA A 103 11.90 -5.73 2.70
N ALA A 104 11.74 -4.45 2.34
CA ALA A 104 11.83 -3.35 3.28
C ALA A 104 10.72 -3.41 4.35
N SER A 105 9.48 -3.76 3.95
CA SER A 105 8.35 -3.93 4.87
C SER A 105 8.65 -5.02 5.90
N ILE A 106 8.99 -6.22 5.45
CA ILE A 106 9.29 -7.35 6.35
C ILE A 106 10.46 -7.04 7.27
N ARG A 107 11.56 -6.51 6.71
CA ARG A 107 12.76 -6.19 7.49
C ARG A 107 12.50 -5.14 8.55
N LEU A 108 11.79 -4.05 8.19
CA LEU A 108 11.52 -2.98 9.14
C LEU A 108 10.61 -3.44 10.27
N ILE A 109 9.56 -4.22 9.97
CA ILE A 109 8.67 -4.78 10.99
C ILE A 109 9.46 -5.67 11.95
N LYS A 110 10.27 -6.59 11.43
CA LYS A 110 11.09 -7.47 12.26
C LYS A 110 12.04 -6.71 13.16
N THR A 111 12.72 -5.71 12.60
CA THR A 111 13.72 -4.92 13.37
C THR A 111 13.06 -4.03 14.42
N GLU A 112 11.96 -3.36 14.09
CA GLU A 112 11.29 -2.41 14.99
C GLU A 112 10.62 -3.12 16.18
N PHE A 113 10.04 -4.30 15.92
CA PHE A 113 9.27 -5.05 16.92
C PHE A 113 10.02 -6.25 17.52
N GLY A 114 11.26 -6.50 17.11
CA GLY A 114 12.07 -7.62 17.63
C GLY A 114 11.45 -8.99 17.32
N ILE A 115 10.92 -9.19 16.10
CA ILE A 115 10.20 -10.38 15.71
C ILE A 115 11.05 -11.24 14.78
N ASP A 116 11.23 -12.50 15.13
CA ASP A 116 11.91 -13.49 14.29
C ASP A 116 10.95 -14.27 13.39
N GLU A 117 9.66 -14.34 13.75
CA GLU A 117 8.63 -15.06 12.99
C GLU A 117 8.50 -14.53 11.56
N GLY A 118 8.55 -15.41 10.59
CA GLY A 118 8.29 -15.09 9.20
C GLY A 118 6.82 -15.27 8.82
N VAL A 119 6.47 -14.80 7.63
CA VAL A 119 5.12 -14.90 7.07
C VAL A 119 5.16 -15.41 5.64
N ASN A 120 4.20 -16.26 5.29
CA ASN A 120 3.90 -16.61 3.91
C ASN A 120 2.68 -15.82 3.46
N MET A 121 2.80 -15.07 2.36
CA MET A 121 1.78 -14.11 1.92
C MET A 121 1.58 -14.17 0.41
N ALA A 122 0.34 -14.13 -0.04
CA ALA A 122 -0.02 -13.84 -1.42
C ALA A 122 -0.72 -12.49 -1.52
N LEU A 123 -0.29 -11.65 -2.48
CA LEU A 123 -0.88 -10.35 -2.74
C LEU A 123 -1.40 -10.25 -4.16
N GLY A 124 -2.54 -9.61 -4.33
CA GLY A 124 -3.08 -9.27 -5.63
C GLY A 124 -3.93 -8.02 -5.57
N GLY A 125 -3.94 -7.23 -6.65
CA GLY A 125 -4.67 -5.97 -6.65
C GLY A 125 -5.26 -5.61 -8.01
N ASN A 126 -6.17 -4.62 -7.99
CA ASN A 126 -6.76 -4.01 -9.16
C ASN A 126 -6.51 -2.49 -9.21
N ILE A 127 -5.60 -1.97 -8.38
CA ILE A 127 -5.12 -0.59 -8.48
C ILE A 127 -4.18 -0.54 -9.70
N PRO A 128 -4.43 0.31 -10.70
CA PRO A 128 -3.53 0.47 -11.82
C PRO A 128 -2.15 0.97 -11.37
N ILE A 129 -1.11 0.28 -11.80
CA ILE A 129 0.27 0.60 -11.43
C ILE A 129 0.76 1.81 -12.23
N GLY A 130 1.46 2.74 -11.59
CA GLY A 130 2.04 3.92 -12.24
C GLY A 130 1.05 5.00 -12.67
N CYS A 131 -0.20 4.94 -12.19
CA CYS A 131 -1.28 5.86 -12.59
C CYS A 131 -1.57 6.96 -11.54
N GLY A 132 -0.66 7.21 -10.60
CA GLY A 132 -0.87 8.21 -9.55
C GLY A 132 -1.95 7.85 -8.51
N LEU A 133 -2.33 6.56 -8.41
CA LEU A 133 -3.36 6.06 -7.48
C LEU A 133 -2.76 5.42 -6.21
N SER A 134 -1.50 5.72 -5.91
CA SER A 134 -0.73 5.24 -4.75
C SER A 134 -0.67 3.73 -4.62
N SER A 135 -0.43 3.03 -5.74
CA SER A 135 -0.30 1.57 -5.72
C SER A 135 0.89 1.08 -4.88
N SER A 136 2.01 1.81 -4.84
CA SER A 136 3.18 1.50 -4.01
C SER A 136 2.87 1.64 -2.52
N SER A 137 2.28 2.76 -2.11
CA SER A 137 1.88 3.00 -0.72
C SER A 137 0.83 2.00 -0.26
N ALA A 138 -0.19 1.74 -1.11
CA ALA A 138 -1.19 0.70 -0.83
C ALA A 138 -0.56 -0.69 -0.68
N PHE A 139 0.49 -1.01 -1.45
CA PHE A 139 1.21 -2.27 -1.35
C PHE A 139 1.97 -2.39 -0.02
N VAL A 140 2.72 -1.35 0.37
CA VAL A 140 3.42 -1.30 1.66
C VAL A 140 2.45 -1.39 2.82
N ILE A 141 1.36 -0.63 2.80
CA ILE A 141 0.33 -0.64 3.84
C ILE A 141 -0.32 -2.03 3.93
N SER A 142 -0.63 -2.65 2.78
CA SER A 142 -1.23 -3.99 2.74
C SER A 142 -0.34 -5.03 3.41
N ILE A 143 0.97 -5.05 3.13
CA ILE A 143 1.91 -5.96 3.80
C ILE A 143 1.97 -5.64 5.28
N THR A 144 2.21 -4.37 5.64
CA THR A 144 2.43 -3.96 7.02
C THR A 144 1.23 -4.26 7.91
N GLN A 145 0.03 -3.84 7.51
CA GLN A 145 -1.17 -4.10 8.30
C GLN A 145 -1.49 -5.59 8.41
N THR A 146 -1.25 -6.38 7.34
CA THR A 146 -1.48 -7.83 7.37
C THR A 146 -0.53 -8.51 8.35
N VAL A 147 0.76 -8.17 8.32
CA VAL A 147 1.74 -8.72 9.25
C VAL A 147 1.45 -8.29 10.69
N CYS A 148 1.15 -7.00 10.90
CA CYS A 148 0.80 -6.51 12.23
C CYS A 148 -0.42 -7.24 12.83
N GLN A 149 -1.48 -7.41 12.05
CA GLN A 149 -2.66 -8.14 12.51
C GLN A 149 -2.37 -9.62 12.75
N LEU A 150 -1.64 -10.29 11.86
CA LEU A 150 -1.29 -11.70 11.98
C LEU A 150 -0.44 -11.98 13.22
N LEU A 151 0.50 -11.07 13.55
CA LEU A 151 1.42 -11.20 14.67
C LEU A 151 0.95 -10.46 15.93
N SER A 152 -0.28 -9.91 15.92
CA SER A 152 -0.88 -9.18 17.04
C SER A 152 -0.07 -7.94 17.48
N ILE A 153 0.59 -7.28 16.54
CA ILE A 153 1.26 -6.01 16.77
C ILE A 153 0.21 -4.90 16.75
N GLN A 154 0.12 -4.16 17.83
CA GLN A 154 -0.76 -2.99 17.93
C GLN A 154 -0.03 -1.74 17.45
N MET A 155 -0.70 -0.97 16.62
CA MET A 155 -0.20 0.30 16.09
C MET A 155 -1.39 1.20 15.80
N GLU A 156 -1.36 2.43 16.27
CA GLU A 156 -2.38 3.42 15.94
C GLU A 156 -2.30 3.81 14.45
N ASP A 157 -3.42 4.19 13.85
CA ASP A 157 -3.50 4.48 12.41
C ASP A 157 -2.46 5.51 11.93
N ARG A 158 -2.19 6.55 12.72
CA ARG A 158 -1.18 7.55 12.40
C ARG A 158 0.26 7.03 12.51
N GLU A 159 0.50 6.16 13.47
CA GLU A 159 1.80 5.48 13.62
C GLU A 159 2.03 4.52 12.46
N LEU A 160 1.01 3.77 12.07
CA LEU A 160 1.04 2.89 10.89
C LEU A 160 1.34 3.68 9.62
N ALA A 161 0.71 4.86 9.45
CA ALA A 161 0.97 5.72 8.30
C ALA A 161 2.44 6.19 8.25
N ALA A 162 2.96 6.71 9.36
CA ALA A 162 4.36 7.15 9.46
C ALA A 162 5.34 5.99 9.27
N PHE A 163 5.02 4.81 9.81
CA PHE A 163 5.83 3.61 9.65
C PHE A 163 5.87 3.14 8.18
N CYS A 164 4.72 3.12 7.50
CA CYS A 164 4.65 2.77 6.08
C CYS A 164 5.38 3.78 5.19
N GLN A 165 5.29 5.08 5.47
CA GLN A 165 6.07 6.11 4.79
C GLN A 165 7.59 5.86 4.96
N LYS A 166 8.05 5.58 6.19
CA LYS A 166 9.46 5.24 6.47
C LYS A 166 9.94 4.03 5.66
N ILE A 167 9.08 3.00 5.52
CA ILE A 167 9.37 1.82 4.69
C ILE A 167 9.54 2.22 3.22
N GLU A 168 8.55 2.94 2.67
CA GLU A 168 8.51 3.32 1.26
C GLU A 168 9.70 4.22 0.90
N ASN A 169 9.97 5.25 1.70
CA ASN A 169 11.10 6.16 1.51
C ASN A 169 12.45 5.42 1.52
N ARG A 170 12.64 4.46 2.43
CA ARG A 170 13.86 3.64 2.46
C ARG A 170 13.99 2.73 1.25
N ALA A 171 12.89 2.10 0.83
CA ALA A 171 12.89 1.15 -0.30
C ALA A 171 13.13 1.83 -1.64
N LEU A 172 12.62 3.06 -1.81
CA LEU A 172 12.69 3.81 -3.06
C LEU A 172 13.81 4.86 -3.11
N GLY A 173 14.41 5.18 -1.97
CA GLY A 173 15.38 6.28 -1.86
C GLY A 173 14.75 7.65 -2.06
N THR A 174 13.49 7.82 -1.61
CA THR A 174 12.72 9.06 -1.74
C THR A 174 12.51 9.74 -0.38
N ALA A 175 12.01 10.96 -0.41
CA ALA A 175 11.59 11.73 0.77
C ALA A 175 10.12 12.14 0.65
N GLY A 176 9.24 11.19 0.31
CA GLY A 176 7.81 11.43 0.16
C GLY A 176 7.14 11.85 1.47
N GLY A 177 6.10 12.69 1.38
CA GLY A 177 5.25 13.08 2.50
C GLY A 177 4.27 11.99 2.95
N LEU A 178 3.27 12.35 3.74
CA LEU A 178 2.29 11.43 4.34
C LEU A 178 0.94 11.37 3.61
N LEU A 179 0.80 12.13 2.52
CA LEU A 179 -0.47 12.25 1.79
C LEU A 179 -1.07 10.90 1.41
N ASP A 180 -0.25 10.01 0.86
CA ASP A 180 -0.67 8.71 0.36
C ASP A 180 -1.13 7.80 1.50
N GLN A 181 -0.31 7.71 2.55
CA GLN A 181 -0.59 6.86 3.71
C GLN A 181 -1.83 7.35 4.47
N TYR A 182 -1.96 8.66 4.70
CA TYR A 182 -3.15 9.23 5.33
C TYR A 182 -4.40 9.03 4.47
N GLY A 183 -4.30 9.28 3.16
CA GLY A 183 -5.40 9.11 2.23
C GLY A 183 -5.89 7.66 2.10
N ILE A 184 -5.06 6.67 2.45
CA ILE A 184 -5.41 5.25 2.45
C ILE A 184 -5.91 4.80 3.82
N ILE A 185 -5.12 5.04 4.88
CA ILE A 185 -5.36 4.47 6.21
C ILE A 185 -6.51 5.17 6.95
N LEU A 186 -6.54 6.52 6.86
CA LEU A 186 -7.48 7.34 7.64
C LEU A 186 -8.79 7.62 6.90
N SER A 187 -8.96 7.11 5.67
CA SER A 187 -10.15 7.42 4.89
C SER A 187 -11.41 6.74 5.44
N LYS A 188 -12.54 7.40 5.22
CA LYS A 188 -13.87 6.88 5.53
C LYS A 188 -14.70 6.80 4.26
N LYS A 189 -15.60 5.80 4.23
CA LYS A 189 -16.55 5.65 3.13
C LYS A 189 -17.35 6.96 2.94
N GLU A 190 -17.51 7.38 1.68
CA GLU A 190 -18.27 8.57 1.28
C GLU A 190 -17.72 9.91 1.81
N HIS A 191 -16.44 9.93 2.23
CA HIS A 191 -15.77 11.15 2.65
C HIS A 191 -14.43 11.31 1.93
N SER A 192 -14.03 12.56 1.73
CA SER A 192 -12.64 12.97 1.55
C SER A 192 -12.06 13.41 2.88
N LEU A 193 -10.74 13.44 2.94
CA LEU A 193 -10.01 14.06 4.05
C LEU A 193 -9.60 15.46 3.63
N MET A 194 -9.76 16.46 4.49
CA MET A 194 -9.01 17.70 4.43
C MET A 194 -7.87 17.54 5.43
N ILE A 195 -6.65 17.56 4.94
CA ILE A 195 -5.44 17.38 5.76
C ILE A 195 -4.68 18.68 5.74
N ASP A 196 -4.37 19.22 6.91
CA ASP A 196 -3.40 20.30 7.09
C ASP A 196 -2.08 19.69 7.55
N PHE A 197 -1.04 19.75 6.72
CA PHE A 197 0.26 19.17 7.05
C PHE A 197 1.11 20.07 7.96
N GLN A 198 0.68 21.29 8.25
CA GLN A 198 1.34 22.17 9.21
C GLN A 198 1.20 21.62 10.65
N ASP A 199 0.00 21.15 11.00
CA ASP A 199 -0.30 20.61 12.34
C ASP A 199 -0.78 19.15 12.30
N ASN A 200 -0.84 18.55 11.12
CA ASN A 200 -1.38 17.20 10.87
C ASN A 200 -2.85 17.04 11.29
N SER A 201 -3.63 18.11 11.32
CA SER A 201 -5.07 18.03 11.57
C SER A 201 -5.81 17.43 10.38
N ILE A 202 -6.93 16.75 10.67
CA ILE A 202 -7.74 16.06 9.66
C ILE A 202 -9.20 16.36 9.90
N GLU A 203 -9.87 16.82 8.84
CA GLU A 203 -11.31 17.01 8.80
C GLU A 203 -11.92 16.05 7.75
N TYR A 204 -13.04 15.41 8.10
CA TYR A 204 -13.79 14.54 7.18
C TYR A 204 -14.87 15.34 6.45
N LEU A 205 -14.71 15.47 5.14
CA LEU A 205 -15.65 16.20 4.29
C LEU A 205 -16.55 15.22 3.52
N PRO A 206 -17.89 15.28 3.66
CA PRO A 206 -18.79 14.40 2.94
C PRO A 206 -18.65 14.55 1.41
N LEU A 207 -18.46 13.44 0.69
CA LEU A 207 -18.47 13.38 -0.76
C LEU A 207 -19.90 13.15 -1.25
N LEU A 208 -20.69 14.23 -1.34
CA LEU A 208 -22.08 14.19 -1.80
C LEU A 208 -22.14 14.11 -3.34
N LEU A 209 -21.93 12.94 -3.89
CA LEU A 209 -21.89 12.75 -5.35
C LEU A 209 -23.26 12.86 -6.04
N ASN A 210 -24.39 12.77 -5.32
CA ASN A 210 -25.75 13.02 -5.82
C ASN A 210 -26.00 12.51 -7.26
N ARG A 211 -25.83 11.21 -7.54
CA ARG A 211 -25.90 10.55 -8.86
C ARG A 211 -24.74 10.92 -9.81
N ARG A 212 -23.67 11.54 -9.33
CA ARG A 212 -22.44 11.77 -10.10
C ARG A 212 -21.41 10.69 -9.76
N SER A 213 -20.45 10.52 -10.64
CA SER A 213 -19.33 9.59 -10.43
C SER A 213 -18.02 10.31 -10.71
N TRP A 214 -16.97 9.93 -10.00
CA TRP A 214 -15.62 10.33 -10.35
C TRP A 214 -15.16 9.53 -11.57
N LEU A 215 -14.60 10.23 -12.55
CA LEU A 215 -13.92 9.64 -13.68
C LEU A 215 -12.42 9.90 -13.53
N VAL A 216 -11.65 8.82 -13.38
CA VAL A 216 -10.19 8.89 -13.37
C VAL A 216 -9.69 8.47 -14.74
N VAL A 217 -9.01 9.38 -15.43
CA VAL A 217 -8.44 9.14 -16.77
C VAL A 217 -6.94 8.96 -16.66
N ASN A 218 -6.44 7.80 -17.10
CA ASN A 218 -5.00 7.56 -17.19
C ASN A 218 -4.46 8.21 -18.48
N SER A 219 -3.48 9.11 -18.31
CA SER A 219 -2.78 9.76 -19.44
C SER A 219 -1.86 8.80 -20.21
N GLN A 220 -1.62 7.60 -19.69
CA GLN A 220 -0.65 6.61 -20.18
C GLN A 220 0.82 7.08 -20.18
N ILE A 221 1.10 8.24 -19.58
CA ILE A 221 2.47 8.68 -19.36
C ILE A 221 3.01 7.96 -18.13
N GLN A 222 3.97 7.06 -18.33
CA GLN A 222 4.65 6.40 -17.22
C GLN A 222 5.61 7.40 -16.56
N ARG A 223 5.50 7.50 -15.24
CA ARG A 223 6.46 8.25 -14.41
C ARG A 223 7.17 7.26 -13.49
N GLU A 224 8.49 7.23 -13.57
CA GLU A 224 9.31 6.58 -12.56
C GLU A 224 9.62 7.59 -11.46
N LEU A 225 9.21 7.31 -10.23
CA LEU A 225 9.43 8.21 -9.08
C LEU A 225 10.92 8.49 -8.82
N SER A 226 11.78 7.53 -9.16
CA SER A 226 13.24 7.64 -9.01
C SER A 226 13.92 8.56 -10.04
N GLU A 227 13.30 8.78 -11.20
CA GLU A 227 13.84 9.63 -12.28
C GLU A 227 13.15 11.00 -12.34
N SER A 228 12.14 11.24 -11.50
CA SER A 228 11.42 12.50 -11.49
C SER A 228 12.21 13.56 -10.69
N ASP A 229 12.05 14.84 -11.07
CA ASP A 229 12.51 16.02 -10.32
C ASP A 229 11.91 16.09 -8.89
N TYR A 230 11.21 15.04 -8.45
CA TYR A 230 10.56 14.94 -7.15
C TYR A 230 11.56 15.07 -6.01
N VAL A 231 12.71 14.38 -6.09
CA VAL A 231 13.78 14.48 -5.08
C VAL A 231 14.38 15.88 -5.03
N GLN A 232 14.42 16.60 -6.17
CA GLN A 232 14.93 17.99 -6.22
C GLN A 232 13.92 19.00 -5.66
N ARG A 233 12.62 18.68 -5.63
CA ARG A 233 11.56 19.57 -5.14
C ARG A 233 11.34 19.47 -3.63
N VAL A 234 11.79 18.38 -3.00
CA VAL A 234 11.69 18.14 -1.54
C VAL A 234 12.88 18.77 -0.79
N ASN A 235 13.99 19.07 -1.48
CA ASN A 235 15.17 19.76 -0.93
C ASN A 235 15.14 21.25 -1.25
#